data_8d9e1912813897bbae3bcc844f694065
#
_entry.id   8d9e1912813897bbae3bcc844f694065
#
_cell.length_a   1.000
_cell.length_b   1.000
_cell.length_c   1.000
_cell.angle_alpha   90.00
_cell.angle_beta   90.00
_cell.angle_gamma   90.00
#
_symmetry.space_group_name_H-M   'P 1'
#
loop_
_entity.id
_entity.type
_entity.pdbx_description
1 polymer ?
#
loop_
_entity_poly.entity_id
_entity_poly.type
_entity_poly.pdbx_seq_one_letter_code
_entity_poly.pdbx_strand_id
1 'polypeptide(L)'
;MEKIELLEKLIEVQEMHIELMQDYNNLKNCYKDLEEVKNRRIDDLNNTIEGQSEEIGALEVENTDLKKQIADLKKQVEELQKLIPIELVGGQEENNQ
;
A
#
# COMPACT_ATOMS: atom_id res chain seq x y z
N MET A 1 65.63 -22.90 -8.73
CA MET A 1 64.65 -22.31 -9.63
C MET A 1 63.25 -22.83 -9.41
N GLU A 2 63.06 -24.14 -9.30
CA GLU A 2 61.73 -24.72 -9.03
C GLU A 2 61.10 -24.22 -7.72
N LYS A 3 61.92 -24.04 -6.69
CA LYS A 3 61.42 -23.52 -5.39
C LYS A 3 60.93 -22.09 -5.48
N ILE A 4 61.63 -21.28 -6.28
CA ILE A 4 61.26 -19.87 -6.48
C ILE A 4 59.93 -19.80 -7.23
N GLU A 5 59.75 -20.60 -8.26
CA GLU A 5 58.51 -20.67 -9.05
C GLU A 5 57.33 -21.13 -8.20
N LEU A 6 57.56 -22.13 -7.32
CA LEU A 6 56.54 -22.61 -6.41
C LEU A 6 56.13 -21.55 -5.36
N LEU A 7 57.13 -20.80 -4.85
CA LEU A 7 56.87 -19.70 -3.92
C LEU A 7 56.11 -18.56 -4.58
N GLU A 8 56.46 -18.23 -5.81
CA GLU A 8 55.75 -17.22 -6.58
C GLU A 8 54.28 -17.61 -6.80
N LYS A 9 54.03 -18.87 -7.17
CA LYS A 9 52.68 -19.38 -7.35
C LYS A 9 51.89 -19.40 -6.05
N LEU A 10 52.55 -19.73 -4.94
CA LEU A 10 51.93 -19.70 -3.62
C LEU A 10 51.52 -18.29 -3.25
N ILE A 11 52.37 -17.32 -3.49
CA ILE A 11 52.04 -15.90 -3.25
C ILE A 11 50.86 -15.48 -4.10
N GLU A 12 50.83 -15.83 -5.39
CA GLU A 12 49.70 -15.51 -6.27
C GLU A 12 48.38 -16.09 -5.76
N VAL A 13 48.40 -17.35 -5.33
CA VAL A 13 47.20 -18.02 -4.79
C VAL A 13 46.75 -17.36 -3.50
N GLN A 14 47.70 -16.98 -2.63
CA GLN A 14 47.35 -16.28 -1.38
C GLN A 14 46.75 -14.90 -1.67
N GLU A 15 47.29 -14.15 -2.62
CA GLU A 15 46.76 -12.87 -3.02
C GLU A 15 45.36 -13.00 -3.58
N MET A 16 45.11 -14.00 -4.44
CA MET A 16 43.81 -14.29 -4.98
C MET A 16 42.80 -14.67 -3.88
N HIS A 17 43.28 -15.44 -2.90
CA HIS A 17 42.45 -15.82 -1.76
C HIS A 17 42.04 -14.60 -0.93
N ILE A 18 42.97 -13.70 -0.67
CA ILE A 18 42.68 -12.44 0.07
C ILE A 18 41.66 -11.60 -0.67
N GLU A 19 41.84 -11.42 -2.00
CA GLU A 19 40.90 -10.67 -2.82
C GLU A 19 39.50 -11.30 -2.79
N LEU A 20 39.45 -12.63 -2.90
CA LEU A 20 38.17 -13.35 -2.84
C LEU A 20 37.50 -13.19 -1.49
N MET A 21 38.24 -13.22 -0.40
CA MET A 21 37.72 -13.00 0.94
C MET A 21 37.18 -11.58 1.10
N GLN A 22 37.87 -10.58 0.57
CA GLN A 22 37.41 -9.20 0.60
C GLN A 22 36.14 -9.03 -0.20
N ASP A 23 36.05 -9.62 -1.38
CA ASP A 23 34.86 -9.59 -2.22
C ASP A 23 33.68 -10.27 -1.53
N TYR A 24 33.92 -11.39 -0.88
CA TYR A 24 32.93 -12.11 -0.11
C TYR A 24 32.38 -11.26 1.03
N ASN A 25 33.27 -10.61 1.79
CA ASN A 25 32.87 -9.75 2.90
C ASN A 25 32.06 -8.54 2.42
N ASN A 26 32.48 -7.93 1.30
CA ASN A 26 31.79 -6.81 0.70
C ASN A 26 30.38 -7.23 0.25
N LEU A 27 30.29 -8.38 -0.41
CA LEU A 27 29.00 -8.91 -0.85
C LEU A 27 28.10 -9.24 0.33
N LYS A 28 28.64 -9.82 1.38
CA LYS A 28 27.91 -10.14 2.61
C LYS A 28 27.34 -8.88 3.26
N ASN A 29 28.15 -7.82 3.31
CA ASN A 29 27.70 -6.54 3.88
C ASN A 29 26.61 -5.90 3.02
N CYS A 30 26.76 -5.92 1.70
CA CYS A 30 25.76 -5.41 0.77
C CYS A 30 24.44 -6.19 0.91
N TYR A 31 24.52 -7.50 1.03
CA TYR A 31 23.35 -8.35 1.23
C TYR A 31 22.62 -8.00 2.54
N LYS A 32 23.39 -7.82 3.60
CA LYS A 32 22.86 -7.44 4.91
C LYS A 32 22.14 -6.08 4.86
N ASP A 33 22.77 -5.09 4.22
CA ASP A 33 22.20 -3.76 4.07
C ASP A 33 20.91 -3.82 3.25
N LEU A 34 20.91 -4.60 2.17
CA LEU A 34 19.73 -4.78 1.34
C LEU A 34 18.59 -5.43 2.11
N GLU A 35 18.89 -6.41 2.94
CA GLU A 35 17.91 -7.08 3.79
C GLU A 35 17.30 -6.11 4.81
N GLU A 36 18.12 -5.27 5.43
CA GLU A 36 17.64 -4.25 6.37
C GLU A 36 16.71 -3.23 5.70
N VAL A 37 17.08 -2.76 4.51
CA VAL A 37 16.26 -1.84 3.72
C VAL A 37 14.93 -2.50 3.34
N LYS A 38 14.99 -3.75 2.89
CA LYS A 38 13.82 -4.53 2.52
C LYS A 38 12.86 -4.69 3.71
N ASN A 39 13.40 -5.03 4.87
CA ASN A 39 12.59 -5.21 6.08
C ASN A 39 11.92 -3.92 6.53
N ARG A 40 12.63 -2.79 6.50
CA ARG A 40 12.05 -1.48 6.79
C ARG A 40 10.92 -1.14 5.84
N ARG A 41 11.11 -1.43 4.55
CA ARG A 41 10.10 -1.18 3.54
C ARG A 41 8.85 -2.02 3.75
N ILE A 42 9.03 -3.29 4.14
CA ILE A 42 7.91 -4.17 4.48
C ILE A 42 7.14 -3.64 5.68
N ASP A 43 7.84 -3.20 6.72
CA ASP A 43 7.21 -2.62 7.91
C ASP A 43 6.43 -1.35 7.57
N ASP A 44 7.01 -0.46 6.77
CA ASP A 44 6.34 0.77 6.32
C ASP A 44 5.08 0.45 5.51
N LEU A 45 5.17 -0.52 4.61
CA LEU A 45 4.01 -0.95 3.80
C LEU A 45 2.92 -1.56 4.68
N ASN A 46 3.29 -2.37 5.66
CA ASN A 46 2.34 -2.95 6.60
C ASN A 46 1.62 -1.88 7.42
N ASN A 47 2.35 -0.87 7.88
CA ASN A 47 1.76 0.26 8.60
C ASN A 47 0.79 1.05 7.70
N THR A 48 1.15 1.24 6.45
CA THR A 48 0.27 1.90 5.46
C THR A 48 -0.99 1.09 5.24
N ILE A 49 -0.88 -0.23 5.10
CA ILE A 49 -2.01 -1.13 4.93
C ILE A 49 -2.95 -1.06 6.13
N GLU A 50 -2.42 -1.08 7.34
CA GLU A 50 -3.23 -0.93 8.56
C GLU A 50 -4.00 0.38 8.58
N GLY A 51 -3.32 1.49 8.29
CA GLY A 51 -3.95 2.80 8.23
C GLY A 51 -5.06 2.86 7.18
N GLN A 52 -4.81 2.30 5.99
CA GLN A 52 -5.81 2.25 4.93
C GLN A 52 -7.00 1.37 5.30
N SER A 53 -6.75 0.24 5.98
CA SER A 53 -7.81 -0.65 6.44
C SER A 53 -8.74 0.05 7.44
N GLU A 54 -8.17 0.84 8.35
CA GLU A 54 -8.94 1.64 9.30
C GLU A 54 -9.78 2.71 8.59
N GLU A 55 -9.21 3.39 7.61
CA GLU A 55 -9.95 4.38 6.80
C GLU A 55 -11.10 3.73 6.04
N ILE A 56 -10.86 2.56 5.43
CA ILE A 56 -11.90 1.82 4.72
C ILE A 56 -13.04 1.46 5.68
N GLY A 57 -12.71 0.97 6.87
CA GLY A 57 -13.70 0.65 7.88
C GLY A 57 -14.55 1.87 8.27
N ALA A 58 -13.90 3.01 8.50
CA ALA A 58 -14.60 4.25 8.83
C ALA A 58 -15.51 4.72 7.70
N LEU A 59 -15.03 4.63 6.46
CA LEU A 59 -15.81 5.00 5.28
C LEU A 59 -17.00 4.08 5.07
N GLU A 60 -16.87 2.79 5.35
CA GLU A 60 -17.98 1.84 5.27
C GLU A 60 -19.09 2.18 6.26
N VAL A 61 -18.72 2.53 7.49
CA VAL A 61 -19.68 2.98 8.51
C VAL A 61 -20.38 4.26 8.05
N GLU A 62 -19.63 5.25 7.59
CA GLU A 62 -20.17 6.50 7.08
C GLU A 62 -21.11 6.28 5.90
N ASN A 63 -20.73 5.40 4.97
CA ASN A 63 -21.58 5.06 3.82
C ASN A 63 -22.89 4.42 4.25
N THR A 64 -22.86 3.54 5.23
CA THR A 64 -24.07 2.91 5.77
C THR A 64 -25.00 3.96 6.38
N ASP A 65 -24.45 4.88 7.18
CA ASP A 65 -25.21 5.97 7.78
C ASP A 65 -25.83 6.89 6.73
N LEU A 66 -25.05 7.25 5.71
CA LEU A 66 -25.54 8.10 4.62
C LEU A 66 -26.66 7.42 3.84
N LYS A 67 -26.56 6.12 3.59
CA LYS A 67 -27.63 5.35 2.94
C LYS A 67 -28.92 5.37 3.74
N LYS A 68 -28.82 5.26 5.06
CA LYS A 68 -29.99 5.38 5.95
C LYS A 68 -30.61 6.76 5.86
N GLN A 69 -29.79 7.81 5.92
CA GLN A 69 -30.26 9.19 5.81
C GLN A 69 -30.97 9.44 4.48
N ILE A 70 -30.40 8.93 3.38
CA ILE A 70 -31.00 9.03 2.06
C ILE A 70 -32.35 8.32 2.03
N ALA A 71 -32.46 7.12 2.58
CA ALA A 71 -33.72 6.38 2.64
C ALA A 71 -34.76 7.12 3.44
N ASP A 72 -34.39 7.69 4.59
CA ASP A 72 -35.28 8.47 5.44
C ASP A 72 -35.77 9.74 4.74
N LEU A 73 -34.86 10.44 4.07
CA LEU A 73 -35.18 11.65 3.31
C LEU A 73 -36.14 11.34 2.14
N LYS A 74 -35.91 10.27 1.42
CA LYS A 74 -36.79 9.81 0.34
C LYS A 74 -38.20 9.54 0.85
N LYS A 75 -38.31 8.91 2.02
CA LYS A 75 -39.56 8.62 2.66
C LYS A 75 -40.28 9.91 3.04
N GLN A 76 -39.57 10.88 3.64
CA GLN A 76 -40.10 12.18 3.97
C GLN A 76 -40.62 12.94 2.74
N VAL A 77 -39.83 12.90 1.66
CA VAL A 77 -40.23 13.53 0.38
C VAL A 77 -41.52 12.89 -0.14
N GLU A 78 -41.62 11.57 -0.13
CA GLU A 78 -42.83 10.86 -0.56
C GLU A 78 -44.04 11.25 0.29
N GLU A 79 -43.87 11.34 1.60
CA GLU A 79 -44.94 11.75 2.52
C GLU A 79 -45.40 13.20 2.25
N LEU A 80 -44.43 14.09 2.03
CA LEU A 80 -44.73 15.49 1.69
C LEU A 80 -45.44 15.62 0.34
N GLN A 81 -45.05 14.82 -0.65
CA GLN A 81 -45.72 14.80 -1.96
C GLN A 81 -47.17 14.38 -1.85
N LYS A 82 -47.47 13.46 -0.95
CA LYS A 82 -48.86 13.04 -0.71
C LYS A 82 -49.72 14.15 -0.11
N LEU A 83 -49.10 15.11 0.63
CA LEU A 83 -49.78 16.24 1.24
C LEU A 83 -50.02 17.40 0.27
N ILE A 84 -49.29 17.43 -0.83
CA ILE A 84 -49.41 18.50 -1.85
C ILE A 84 -50.65 18.19 -2.72
N PRO A 85 -51.54 19.20 -2.99
CA PRO A 85 -52.67 19.00 -3.89
C PRO A 85 -52.26 18.51 -5.28
N ILE A 86 -53.02 17.61 -5.86
CA ILE A 86 -52.76 17.00 -7.15
C ILE A 86 -52.54 18.05 -8.26
N GLU A 87 -53.30 19.15 -8.22
CA GLU A 87 -53.18 20.24 -9.19
C GLU A 87 -51.78 20.86 -9.22
N LEU A 88 -51.15 21.04 -8.05
CA LEU A 88 -49.81 21.60 -7.94
C LEU A 88 -48.75 20.59 -8.36
N VAL A 89 -48.91 19.31 -8.03
CA VAL A 89 -48.01 18.25 -8.42
C VAL A 89 -48.02 18.02 -9.95
N GLY A 90 -49.23 18.06 -10.55
CA GLY A 90 -49.35 17.93 -11.98
C GLY A 90 -48.68 19.06 -12.75
N GLY A 91 -48.80 20.30 -12.25
CA GLY A 91 -48.09 21.45 -12.84
C GLY A 91 -46.56 21.35 -12.74
N GLN A 92 -46.07 20.82 -11.64
CA GLN A 92 -44.62 20.59 -11.45
C GLN A 92 -44.08 19.49 -12.35
N GLU A 93 -44.82 18.42 -12.52
CA GLU A 93 -44.45 17.32 -13.43
C GLU A 93 -44.33 17.78 -14.88
N GLU A 94 -45.24 18.61 -15.34
CA GLU A 94 -45.19 19.19 -16.70
C GLU A 94 -43.93 20.07 -16.90
N ASN A 95 -43.52 20.81 -15.89
CA ASN A 95 -42.35 21.67 -15.95
C ASN A 95 -41.04 20.89 -15.90
N ASN A 96 -41.01 19.70 -15.35
CA ASN A 96 -39.84 18.86 -15.24
C ASN A 96 -39.61 17.96 -16.46
N GLN A 97 -40.51 17.88 -17.37
CA GLN A 97 -40.39 17.17 -18.64
C GLN A 97 -39.76 18.08 -19.69
#